data_3d19c61f7d468d6719e0b51deb0e5568
#
_entry.id   3d19c61f7d468d6719e0b51deb0e5568
#
_cell.length_a   1.000
_cell.length_b   1.000
_cell.length_c   1.000
_cell.angle_alpha   90.00
_cell.angle_beta   90.00
_cell.angle_gamma   90.00
#
_symmetry.space_group_name_H-M   'P 1'
#
loop_
_entity.id
_entity.type
_entity.pdbx_description
1 polymer ?
#
loop_
_entity_poly.entity_id
_entity_poly.type
_entity_poly.pdbx_seq_one_letter_code
_entity_poly.pdbx_strand_id
1 'polypeptide(L)'
;MRLQRFSHLPVFLPELSSPWSCYNVFNPAVIHHEGIFKMWFRAQGLDWISRIGYAVSADGIHWNALQDPVMDVSSALDSRGLEDPRVVVIDGVYYMAYTAYGSEAIAGAQPTHSGGGILPMIARSDNGITWETLGPIVKGEDNKDHILFPRKINGRFAAFHRRWPNVCLAYSDDLIHWPQEAMKPIYGPRPENSWDSKSVGSNGVPIETPHGWLQINHGYNQDHIYRFGVALLDMDDPSKVIRRPKDFIFEPQELWELRGDVPNVVFSCANPVVGDTVYVYYAGGDHAIGLATCPLTELIDFALNG
;
A
#
# COMPACT_ATOMS: atom_id res chain seq x y z
N MET A 1 -5.31 17.36 -13.19
CA MET A 1 -6.01 16.97 -11.94
C MET A 1 -5.00 16.79 -10.82
N ARG A 2 -5.31 17.19 -9.59
CA ARG A 2 -4.47 17.00 -8.39
C ARG A 2 -5.35 16.57 -7.22
N LEU A 3 -4.84 15.68 -6.37
CA LEU A 3 -5.49 15.40 -5.10
C LEU A 3 -5.44 16.65 -4.22
N GLN A 4 -6.50 16.86 -3.46
CA GLN A 4 -6.60 17.96 -2.50
C GLN A 4 -6.32 17.45 -1.10
N ARG A 5 -5.34 18.03 -0.40
CA ARG A 5 -5.11 17.75 1.02
C ARG A 5 -6.32 18.15 1.83
N PHE A 6 -6.79 17.27 2.70
CA PHE A 6 -7.85 17.59 3.64
C PHE A 6 -7.40 18.70 4.62
N SER A 7 -6.14 18.65 5.04
CA SER A 7 -5.53 19.58 5.98
C SER A 7 -4.04 19.74 5.69
N HIS A 8 -3.46 20.85 6.14
CA HIS A 8 -2.00 21.05 6.19
C HIS A 8 -1.33 20.23 7.30
N LEU A 9 -2.12 19.68 8.23
CA LEU A 9 -1.65 18.85 9.33
C LEU A 9 -2.05 17.37 9.09
N PRO A 10 -1.31 16.43 9.67
CA PRO A 10 -1.69 15.03 9.68
C PRO A 10 -3.05 14.80 10.36
N VAL A 11 -3.76 13.75 9.94
CA VAL A 11 -5.01 13.30 10.56
C VAL A 11 -4.78 12.21 11.62
N PHE A 12 -3.57 11.61 11.64
CA PHE A 12 -3.19 10.61 12.64
C PHE A 12 -1.69 10.72 12.95
N LEU A 13 -1.37 10.77 14.25
CA LEU A 13 -0.03 11.04 14.79
C LEU A 13 0.42 9.91 15.71
N PRO A 14 1.76 9.76 15.93
CA PRO A 14 2.30 8.87 16.95
C PRO A 14 1.72 9.13 18.34
N GLU A 15 1.41 8.07 19.07
CA GLU A 15 0.94 8.15 20.47
C GLU A 15 2.15 8.08 21.40
N LEU A 16 2.54 9.23 21.95
CA LEU A 16 3.78 9.38 22.74
C LEU A 16 3.84 8.49 24.00
N SER A 17 2.70 8.07 24.52
CA SER A 17 2.61 7.18 25.69
C SER A 17 2.71 5.69 25.31
N SER A 18 2.62 5.35 24.02
CA SER A 18 2.66 3.97 23.54
C SER A 18 4.08 3.52 23.23
N PRO A 19 4.61 2.47 23.87
CA PRO A 19 6.00 2.05 23.67
C PRO A 19 6.28 1.55 22.24
N TRP A 20 5.28 1.05 21.53
CA TRP A 20 5.44 0.45 20.21
C TRP A 20 5.07 1.38 19.03
N SER A 21 4.38 2.51 19.30
CA SER A 21 3.90 3.43 18.27
C SER A 21 4.23 4.92 18.54
N CYS A 22 5.15 5.17 19.48
CA CYS A 22 5.47 6.54 19.92
C CYS A 22 6.38 7.30 18.97
N TYR A 23 7.00 6.64 17.99
CA TYR A 23 7.96 7.29 17.10
C TYR A 23 7.39 7.57 15.72
N ASN A 24 6.88 6.57 15.01
CA ASN A 24 6.27 6.71 13.69
C ASN A 24 4.93 5.98 13.60
N VAL A 25 3.97 6.59 12.87
CA VAL A 25 2.74 5.94 12.38
C VAL A 25 2.58 6.29 10.90
N PHE A 26 2.52 5.30 10.02
CA PHE A 26 2.64 5.52 8.58
C PHE A 26 2.08 4.37 7.75
N ASN A 27 2.02 4.54 6.43
CA ASN A 27 1.65 3.54 5.42
C ASN A 27 0.38 2.76 5.77
N PRO A 28 -0.77 3.45 5.99
CA PRO A 28 -1.98 2.80 6.47
C PRO A 28 -2.73 2.09 5.35
N ALA A 29 -3.25 0.89 5.62
CA ALA A 29 -4.41 0.36 4.93
C ALA A 29 -5.67 0.98 5.53
N VAL A 30 -6.61 1.41 4.70
CA VAL A 30 -7.92 1.88 5.15
C VAL A 30 -9.00 1.33 4.23
N ILE A 31 -10.07 0.82 4.81
CA ILE A 31 -11.31 0.48 4.10
C ILE A 31 -12.49 1.20 4.73
N HIS A 32 -13.53 1.46 3.94
CA HIS A 32 -14.85 1.83 4.46
C HIS A 32 -15.76 0.61 4.33
N HIS A 33 -16.12 0.03 5.45
CA HIS A 33 -16.87 -1.23 5.50
C HIS A 33 -17.89 -1.19 6.62
N GLU A 34 -19.14 -1.63 6.36
CA GLU A 34 -20.24 -1.59 7.30
C GLU A 34 -20.49 -0.19 7.91
N GLY A 35 -20.32 0.85 7.11
CA GLY A 35 -20.62 2.24 7.49
C GLY A 35 -19.55 2.93 8.35
N ILE A 36 -18.40 2.29 8.59
CA ILE A 36 -17.28 2.87 9.32
C ILE A 36 -15.96 2.73 8.55
N PHE A 37 -15.03 3.64 8.81
CA PHE A 37 -13.66 3.51 8.35
C PHE A 37 -12.87 2.64 9.33
N LYS A 38 -12.12 1.66 8.80
CA LYS A 38 -11.22 0.77 9.55
C LYS A 38 -9.81 0.96 8.99
N MET A 39 -8.85 1.25 9.87
CA MET A 39 -7.45 1.50 9.50
C MET A 39 -6.54 0.46 10.14
N TRP A 40 -5.63 -0.10 9.36
CA TRP A 40 -4.47 -0.86 9.82
C TRP A 40 -3.23 -0.05 9.46
N PHE A 41 -2.48 0.39 10.46
CA PHE A 41 -1.35 1.28 10.25
C PHE A 41 -0.04 0.65 10.70
N ARG A 42 1.01 0.87 9.93
CA ARG A 42 2.36 0.56 10.35
C ARG A 42 2.78 1.55 11.43
N ALA A 43 3.37 1.06 12.52
CA ALA A 43 3.89 1.91 13.57
C ALA A 43 5.23 1.39 14.09
N GLN A 44 6.03 2.30 14.63
CA GLN A 44 7.32 2.03 15.24
C GLN A 44 7.44 2.75 16.58
N GLY A 45 7.94 2.04 17.57
CA GLY A 45 8.45 2.61 18.81
C GLY A 45 9.93 2.93 18.75
N LEU A 46 10.55 3.15 19.90
CA LEU A 46 11.98 3.43 20.01
C LEU A 46 12.89 2.21 19.72
N ASP A 47 12.30 1.03 19.59
CA ASP A 47 12.98 -0.19 19.18
C ASP A 47 13.13 -0.34 17.66
N TRP A 48 12.51 0.55 16.89
CA TRP A 48 12.51 0.57 15.43
C TRP A 48 11.88 -0.68 14.77
N ILE A 49 11.16 -1.48 15.54
CA ILE A 49 10.43 -2.63 15.02
C ILE A 49 9.06 -2.19 14.54
N SER A 50 8.77 -2.42 13.26
CA SER A 50 7.45 -2.13 12.69
C SER A 50 6.42 -3.15 13.13
N ARG A 51 5.26 -2.68 13.57
CA ARG A 51 4.08 -3.46 13.96
C ARG A 51 2.85 -2.92 13.27
N ILE A 52 1.78 -3.70 13.22
CA ILE A 52 0.51 -3.27 12.66
C ILE A 52 -0.47 -2.95 13.77
N GLY A 53 -0.86 -1.68 13.85
CA GLY A 53 -1.94 -1.19 14.71
C GLY A 53 -3.29 -1.22 14.03
N TYR A 54 -4.36 -0.97 14.80
CA TYR A 54 -5.72 -0.89 14.29
C TYR A 54 -6.45 0.31 14.88
N ALA A 55 -7.19 1.03 14.05
CA ALA A 55 -8.03 2.15 14.46
C ALA A 55 -9.35 2.17 13.68
N VAL A 56 -10.36 2.78 14.26
CA VAL A 56 -11.69 2.98 13.63
C VAL A 56 -12.08 4.44 13.66
N SER A 57 -12.89 4.84 12.67
CA SER A 57 -13.43 6.20 12.56
C SER A 57 -14.83 6.19 11.95
N ALA A 58 -15.70 7.06 12.44
CA ALA A 58 -17.02 7.25 11.85
C ALA A 58 -16.98 8.20 10.64
N ASP A 59 -16.03 9.12 10.59
CA ASP A 59 -15.93 10.19 9.59
C ASP A 59 -14.67 10.11 8.70
N GLY A 60 -13.75 9.17 9.01
CA GLY A 60 -12.48 9.02 8.30
C GLY A 60 -11.41 10.07 8.68
N ILE A 61 -11.68 10.90 9.70
CA ILE A 61 -10.80 12.00 10.11
C ILE A 61 -10.37 11.83 11.56
N HIS A 62 -11.33 11.54 12.44
CA HIS A 62 -11.10 11.34 13.87
C HIS A 62 -11.02 9.85 14.18
N TRP A 63 -9.88 9.40 14.69
CA TRP A 63 -9.54 7.99 14.83
C TRP A 63 -9.45 7.55 16.28
N ASN A 64 -9.99 6.37 16.58
CA ASN A 64 -9.81 5.69 17.85
C ASN A 64 -8.99 4.43 17.63
N ALA A 65 -7.77 4.42 18.14
CA ALA A 65 -6.85 3.30 18.00
C ALA A 65 -6.94 2.32 19.18
N LEU A 66 -6.67 1.04 18.90
CA LEU A 66 -6.42 0.05 19.95
C LEU A 66 -5.08 0.35 20.62
N GLN A 67 -4.98 0.01 21.91
CA GLN A 67 -3.77 0.23 22.70
C GLN A 67 -2.63 -0.69 22.27
N ASP A 68 -2.93 -1.94 21.92
CA ASP A 68 -1.97 -2.95 21.51
C ASP A 68 -1.99 -3.17 19.99
N PRO A 69 -0.86 -3.57 19.38
CA PRO A 69 -0.83 -3.92 17.97
C PRO A 69 -1.70 -5.15 17.69
N VAL A 70 -2.31 -5.21 16.51
CA VAL A 70 -3.09 -6.38 16.06
C VAL A 70 -2.20 -7.43 15.38
N MET A 71 -0.99 -7.05 14.97
CA MET A 71 0.06 -7.98 14.53
C MET A 71 1.42 -7.49 15.02
N ASP A 72 2.19 -8.39 15.60
CA ASP A 72 3.56 -8.18 16.06
C ASP A 72 4.51 -9.22 15.44
N VAL A 73 5.80 -8.99 15.56
CA VAL A 73 6.84 -9.91 15.10
C VAL A 73 6.73 -11.26 15.80
N SER A 74 6.85 -12.33 15.06
CA SER A 74 6.60 -13.68 15.57
C SER A 74 7.65 -14.72 15.19
N SER A 75 8.53 -14.39 14.25
CA SER A 75 9.48 -15.33 13.67
C SER A 75 10.76 -14.64 13.18
N ALA A 76 11.75 -15.40 12.74
CA ALA A 76 12.94 -14.87 12.07
C ALA A 76 12.63 -14.18 10.74
N LEU A 77 11.51 -14.54 10.11
CA LEU A 77 11.08 -13.96 8.82
C LEU A 77 10.58 -12.51 8.95
N ASP A 78 10.08 -12.13 10.13
CA ASP A 78 9.51 -10.83 10.43
C ASP A 78 10.20 -10.11 11.60
N SER A 79 11.33 -10.60 12.07
CA SER A 79 12.00 -10.16 13.30
C SER A 79 12.41 -8.68 13.33
N ARG A 80 12.44 -8.01 12.18
CA ARG A 80 12.70 -6.57 12.03
C ARG A 80 11.44 -5.75 11.78
N GLY A 81 10.30 -6.41 11.56
CA GLY A 81 9.00 -5.76 11.48
C GLY A 81 8.06 -6.29 10.42
N LEU A 82 6.83 -5.80 10.54
CA LEU A 82 5.71 -5.97 9.61
C LEU A 82 5.41 -4.62 8.99
N GLU A 83 5.43 -4.55 7.65
CA GLU A 83 5.40 -3.28 6.93
C GLU A 83 4.24 -3.19 5.96
N ASP A 84 3.74 -1.97 5.76
CA ASP A 84 2.94 -1.52 4.65
C ASP A 84 1.71 -2.39 4.37
N PRO A 85 0.78 -2.53 5.35
CA PRO A 85 -0.42 -3.36 5.19
C PRO A 85 -1.33 -2.81 4.10
N ARG A 86 -1.99 -3.71 3.37
CA ARG A 86 -3.07 -3.42 2.43
C ARG A 86 -4.18 -4.43 2.66
N VAL A 87 -5.39 -3.95 2.90
CA VAL A 87 -6.52 -4.80 3.31
C VAL A 87 -7.65 -4.75 2.31
N VAL A 88 -8.19 -5.93 1.98
CA VAL A 88 -9.41 -6.11 1.20
C VAL A 88 -10.38 -7.02 1.94
N VAL A 89 -11.67 -6.90 1.62
CA VAL A 89 -12.69 -7.86 2.06
C VAL A 89 -13.21 -8.59 0.83
N ILE A 90 -13.07 -9.92 0.82
CA ILE A 90 -13.56 -10.79 -0.26
C ILE A 90 -14.43 -11.86 0.38
N ASP A 91 -15.68 -11.98 -0.07
CA ASP A 91 -16.66 -12.94 0.44
C ASP A 91 -16.82 -12.90 1.98
N GLY A 92 -16.76 -11.69 2.57
CA GLY A 92 -16.91 -11.45 4.00
C GLY A 92 -15.65 -11.73 4.85
N VAL A 93 -14.56 -12.17 4.23
CA VAL A 93 -13.27 -12.42 4.89
C VAL A 93 -12.30 -11.29 4.61
N TYR A 94 -11.62 -10.80 5.66
CA TYR A 94 -10.55 -9.81 5.52
C TYR A 94 -9.26 -10.49 5.11
N TYR A 95 -8.60 -9.95 4.10
CA TYR A 95 -7.26 -10.36 3.69
C TYR A 95 -6.31 -9.17 3.77
N MET A 96 -5.18 -9.36 4.44
CA MET A 96 -4.12 -8.36 4.53
C MET A 96 -2.91 -8.85 3.75
N ALA A 97 -2.49 -8.07 2.77
CA ALA A 97 -1.18 -8.19 2.16
C ALA A 97 -0.22 -7.25 2.92
N TYR A 98 0.93 -7.76 3.37
CA TYR A 98 1.92 -6.99 4.11
C TYR A 98 3.34 -7.47 3.79
N THR A 99 4.33 -6.69 4.14
CA THR A 99 5.74 -7.06 3.98
C THR A 99 6.31 -7.51 5.32
N ALA A 100 6.81 -8.74 5.40
CA ALA A 100 7.62 -9.20 6.51
C ALA A 100 9.09 -8.83 6.25
N TYR A 101 9.73 -8.17 7.22
CA TYR A 101 11.12 -7.81 7.18
C TYR A 101 11.89 -8.60 8.22
N GLY A 102 12.73 -9.53 7.76
CA GLY A 102 13.46 -10.46 8.61
C GLY A 102 14.95 -10.18 8.74
N SER A 103 15.57 -10.79 9.75
CA SER A 103 17.01 -10.74 9.98
C SER A 103 17.79 -11.70 9.09
N GLU A 104 17.13 -12.74 8.58
CA GLU A 104 17.76 -13.74 7.72
C GLU A 104 17.53 -13.40 6.25
N ALA A 105 18.61 -13.47 5.47
CA ALA A 105 18.47 -13.52 4.02
C ALA A 105 17.76 -14.83 3.67
N ILE A 106 16.71 -14.73 2.85
CA ILE A 106 16.04 -15.92 2.34
C ILE A 106 17.05 -16.72 1.54
N ALA A 107 17.23 -17.98 1.88
CA ALA A 107 18.20 -18.85 1.22
C ALA A 107 17.94 -18.85 -0.32
N GLY A 108 18.94 -18.39 -1.08
CA GLY A 108 18.87 -18.28 -2.53
C GLY A 108 18.34 -16.94 -3.07
N ALA A 109 17.89 -16.01 -2.22
CA ALA A 109 17.53 -14.67 -2.65
C ALA A 109 18.79 -13.81 -2.87
N GLN A 110 18.76 -12.98 -3.90
CA GLN A 110 19.77 -11.93 -4.06
C GLN A 110 19.61 -10.92 -2.90
N PRO A 111 20.72 -10.37 -2.37
CA PRO A 111 20.63 -9.34 -1.35
C PRO A 111 19.79 -8.17 -1.85
N THR A 112 18.85 -7.75 -1.03
CA THR A 112 17.99 -6.61 -1.31
C THR A 112 18.73 -5.29 -1.14
N HIS A 113 18.15 -4.19 -1.57
CA HIS A 113 18.59 -2.83 -1.25
C HIS A 113 18.79 -2.60 0.26
N SER A 114 18.06 -3.34 1.10
CA SER A 114 18.04 -3.20 2.55
C SER A 114 18.89 -4.23 3.28
N GLY A 115 19.55 -5.14 2.58
CA GLY A 115 20.48 -6.13 3.16
C GLY A 115 19.82 -7.20 4.02
N GLY A 116 18.48 -7.32 4.04
CA GLY A 116 17.72 -8.34 4.77
C GLY A 116 16.66 -9.00 3.90
N GLY A 117 16.03 -10.06 4.40
CA GLY A 117 14.93 -10.73 3.70
C GLY A 117 13.66 -9.90 3.76
N ILE A 118 13.11 -9.52 2.60
CA ILE A 118 11.82 -8.85 2.46
C ILE A 118 10.87 -9.80 1.76
N LEU A 119 9.81 -10.20 2.48
CA LEU A 119 8.82 -11.16 2.00
C LEU A 119 7.44 -10.53 1.88
N PRO A 120 6.80 -10.63 0.71
CA PRO A 120 5.39 -10.28 0.57
C PRO A 120 4.53 -11.39 1.18
N MET A 121 3.79 -11.08 2.23
CA MET A 121 3.00 -12.01 3.02
C MET A 121 1.50 -11.76 2.84
N ILE A 122 0.70 -12.80 3.04
CA ILE A 122 -0.76 -12.69 3.18
C ILE A 122 -1.18 -13.23 4.54
N ALA A 123 -2.11 -12.53 5.17
CA ALA A 123 -2.87 -12.98 6.32
C ALA A 123 -4.38 -12.86 6.06
N ARG A 124 -5.18 -13.65 6.78
CA ARG A 124 -6.65 -13.57 6.77
C ARG A 124 -7.21 -13.31 8.16
N SER A 125 -8.43 -12.78 8.22
CA SER A 125 -9.15 -12.52 9.45
C SER A 125 -10.66 -12.52 9.21
N ASP A 126 -11.43 -12.99 10.18
CA ASP A 126 -12.90 -12.90 10.14
C ASP A 126 -13.43 -11.59 10.76
N ASN A 127 -12.59 -10.86 11.51
CA ASN A 127 -12.99 -9.66 12.26
C ASN A 127 -12.09 -8.43 12.03
N GLY A 128 -10.99 -8.59 11.31
CA GLY A 128 -10.00 -7.53 11.05
C GLY A 128 -9.06 -7.22 12.23
N ILE A 129 -9.16 -7.96 13.34
CA ILE A 129 -8.37 -7.75 14.56
C ILE A 129 -7.45 -8.93 14.84
N THR A 130 -7.97 -10.15 14.72
CA THR A 130 -7.20 -11.38 14.92
C THR A 130 -6.81 -11.97 13.56
N TRP A 131 -5.52 -12.10 13.31
CA TRP A 131 -4.99 -12.47 12.02
C TRP A 131 -4.29 -13.83 12.01
N GLU A 132 -4.54 -14.60 10.95
CA GLU A 132 -3.84 -15.86 10.64
C GLU A 132 -2.97 -15.64 9.40
N THR A 133 -1.66 -15.84 9.53
CA THR A 133 -0.72 -15.75 8.41
C THR A 133 -0.84 -16.98 7.51
N LEU A 134 -1.10 -16.76 6.22
CA LEU A 134 -1.19 -17.82 5.21
C LEU A 134 0.17 -18.14 4.57
N GLY A 135 1.08 -17.18 4.54
CA GLY A 135 2.43 -17.35 4.01
C GLY A 135 2.80 -16.33 2.93
N PRO A 136 4.00 -16.49 2.32
CA PRO A 136 4.50 -15.57 1.32
C PRO A 136 3.87 -15.79 -0.06
N ILE A 137 3.61 -14.67 -0.78
CA ILE A 137 3.21 -14.68 -2.18
C ILE A 137 4.39 -15.03 -3.09
N VAL A 138 5.56 -14.46 -2.79
CA VAL A 138 6.79 -14.66 -3.56
C VAL A 138 7.87 -15.18 -2.63
N LYS A 139 8.69 -16.11 -3.12
CA LYS A 139 9.81 -16.69 -2.36
C LYS A 139 11.11 -16.48 -3.14
N GLY A 140 12.22 -16.34 -2.41
CA GLY A 140 13.54 -16.34 -2.99
C GLY A 140 13.96 -15.05 -3.70
N GLU A 141 13.18 -13.99 -3.64
CA GLU A 141 13.54 -12.68 -4.20
C GLU A 141 12.99 -11.53 -3.35
N ASP A 142 13.64 -10.36 -3.46
CA ASP A 142 13.15 -9.12 -2.85
C ASP A 142 11.87 -8.65 -3.55
N ASN A 143 10.80 -8.55 -2.78
CA ASN A 143 9.51 -8.18 -3.32
C ASN A 143 8.65 -7.51 -2.25
N LYS A 144 7.93 -6.45 -2.62
CA LYS A 144 6.98 -5.75 -1.75
C LYS A 144 5.89 -5.03 -2.56
N ASP A 145 5.13 -4.12 -1.93
CA ASP A 145 4.02 -3.36 -2.52
C ASP A 145 2.94 -4.26 -3.12
N HIS A 146 2.73 -5.42 -2.50
CA HIS A 146 1.70 -6.35 -2.97
C HIS A 146 0.35 -6.00 -2.40
N ILE A 147 -0.68 -6.21 -3.22
CA ILE A 147 -2.07 -5.90 -2.90
C ILE A 147 -3.01 -6.80 -3.68
N LEU A 148 -4.00 -7.36 -3.00
CA LEU A 148 -5.05 -8.14 -3.63
C LEU A 148 -6.06 -7.23 -4.34
N PHE A 149 -6.60 -7.72 -5.44
CA PHE A 149 -7.81 -7.16 -6.03
C PHE A 149 -9.01 -7.42 -5.10
N PRO A 150 -10.02 -6.52 -5.10
CA PRO A 150 -11.16 -6.64 -4.18
C PRO A 150 -12.12 -7.77 -4.52
N ARG A 151 -11.91 -8.46 -5.64
CA ARG A 151 -12.59 -9.67 -6.07
C ARG A 151 -11.72 -10.54 -6.96
N LYS A 152 -12.15 -11.76 -7.18
CA LYS A 152 -11.50 -12.66 -8.14
C LYS A 152 -11.63 -12.14 -9.58
N ILE A 153 -10.56 -12.28 -10.34
CA ILE A 153 -10.50 -12.02 -11.78
C ILE A 153 -10.51 -13.38 -12.50
N ASN A 154 -11.50 -13.59 -13.35
CA ASN A 154 -11.69 -14.87 -14.04
C ASN A 154 -11.62 -16.09 -13.11
N GLY A 155 -12.24 -15.97 -11.92
CA GLY A 155 -12.32 -17.03 -10.92
C GLY A 155 -11.08 -17.22 -10.04
N ARG A 156 -10.02 -16.45 -10.25
CA ARG A 156 -8.76 -16.53 -9.52
C ARG A 156 -8.51 -15.27 -8.66
N PHE A 157 -7.84 -15.43 -7.53
CA PHE A 157 -7.29 -14.30 -6.80
C PHE A 157 -6.19 -13.65 -7.63
N ALA A 158 -6.19 -12.34 -7.70
CA ALA A 158 -5.20 -11.55 -8.39
C ALA A 158 -4.52 -10.59 -7.41
N ALA A 159 -3.23 -10.35 -7.59
CA ALA A 159 -2.47 -9.43 -6.77
C ALA A 159 -1.46 -8.64 -7.61
N PHE A 160 -1.33 -7.35 -7.34
CA PHE A 160 -0.13 -6.64 -7.74
C PHE A 160 0.98 -6.88 -6.73
N HIS A 161 2.21 -6.82 -7.22
CA HIS A 161 3.42 -6.82 -6.40
C HIS A 161 4.53 -6.07 -7.14
N ARG A 162 5.60 -5.71 -6.42
CA ARG A 162 6.74 -5.02 -7.02
C ARG A 162 7.96 -5.92 -7.09
N ARG A 163 8.29 -6.39 -8.29
CA ARG A 163 9.63 -6.89 -8.61
C ARG A 163 10.43 -5.71 -9.12
N TRP A 164 11.24 -5.14 -8.23
CA TRP A 164 11.91 -3.87 -8.49
C TRP A 164 12.55 -3.83 -9.89
N PRO A 165 12.38 -2.77 -10.67
CA PRO A 165 11.67 -1.51 -10.39
C PRO A 165 10.20 -1.48 -10.87
N ASN A 166 9.62 -2.63 -11.23
CA ASN A 166 8.38 -2.76 -11.99
C ASN A 166 7.19 -3.19 -11.11
N VAL A 167 5.98 -2.78 -11.50
CA VAL A 167 4.73 -3.38 -11.03
C VAL A 167 4.50 -4.68 -11.81
N CYS A 168 4.22 -5.75 -11.09
CA CYS A 168 3.92 -7.07 -11.62
C CYS A 168 2.52 -7.53 -11.21
N LEU A 169 1.97 -8.50 -11.94
CA LEU A 169 0.69 -9.15 -11.65
C LEU A 169 0.91 -10.63 -11.37
N ALA A 170 0.28 -11.12 -10.33
CA ALA A 170 0.27 -12.53 -9.93
C ALA A 170 -1.16 -13.05 -9.78
N TYR A 171 -1.35 -14.34 -10.00
CA TYR A 171 -2.61 -15.04 -9.82
C TYR A 171 -2.45 -16.27 -8.93
N SER A 172 -3.49 -16.56 -8.14
CA SER A 172 -3.58 -17.76 -7.30
C SER A 172 -5.02 -18.30 -7.27
N ASP A 173 -5.16 -19.61 -7.14
CA ASP A 173 -6.48 -20.24 -6.98
C ASP A 173 -6.89 -20.32 -5.51
N ASP A 174 -5.92 -20.31 -4.57
CA ASP A 174 -6.11 -20.61 -3.15
C ASP A 174 -5.43 -19.63 -2.16
N LEU A 175 -4.78 -18.56 -2.64
CA LEU A 175 -3.97 -17.60 -1.86
C LEU A 175 -2.69 -18.17 -1.24
N ILE A 176 -2.40 -19.44 -1.41
CA ILE A 176 -1.22 -20.12 -0.86
C ILE A 176 -0.20 -20.39 -1.95
N HIS A 177 -0.67 -20.86 -3.11
CA HIS A 177 0.17 -21.19 -4.24
C HIS A 177 0.15 -20.08 -5.29
N TRP A 178 1.28 -19.42 -5.47
CA TRP A 178 1.48 -18.34 -6.43
C TRP A 178 2.55 -18.75 -7.44
N PRO A 179 2.18 -19.13 -8.68
CA PRO A 179 3.14 -19.53 -9.71
C PRO A 179 4.06 -18.38 -10.11
N GLN A 180 5.29 -18.36 -9.61
CA GLN A 180 6.24 -17.25 -9.80
C GLN A 180 6.71 -17.11 -11.25
N GLU A 181 6.75 -18.21 -11.99
CA GLU A 181 7.08 -18.23 -13.42
C GLU A 181 6.04 -17.52 -14.30
N ALA A 182 4.81 -17.43 -13.82
CA ALA A 182 3.72 -16.73 -14.51
C ALA A 182 3.66 -15.23 -14.19
N MET A 183 4.39 -14.75 -13.18
CA MET A 183 4.41 -13.35 -12.76
C MET A 183 5.17 -12.50 -13.79
N LYS A 184 4.48 -11.52 -14.38
CA LYS A 184 5.05 -10.66 -15.42
C LYS A 184 4.96 -9.20 -15.05
N PRO A 185 5.97 -8.38 -15.43
CA PRO A 185 5.86 -6.94 -15.36
C PRO A 185 4.69 -6.44 -16.22
N ILE A 186 3.90 -5.52 -15.65
CA ILE A 186 2.82 -4.85 -16.37
C ILE A 186 3.32 -3.52 -16.89
N TYR A 187 3.97 -2.74 -16.03
CA TYR A 187 4.63 -1.49 -16.39
C TYR A 187 5.79 -1.22 -15.41
N GLY A 188 6.70 -0.39 -15.87
CA GLY A 188 7.89 0.02 -15.13
C GLY A 188 8.10 1.53 -15.10
N PRO A 189 9.28 1.96 -14.65
CA PRO A 189 9.70 3.35 -14.69
C PRO A 189 9.64 3.93 -16.11
N ARG A 190 9.40 5.24 -16.18
CA ARG A 190 9.47 6.02 -17.42
C ARG A 190 10.91 6.51 -17.66
N PRO A 191 11.18 7.14 -18.82
CA PRO A 191 12.50 7.72 -19.12
C PRO A 191 12.99 8.68 -18.05
N GLU A 192 14.29 8.90 -18.01
CA GLU A 192 15.06 9.55 -16.94
C GLU A 192 14.52 10.91 -16.46
N ASN A 193 13.91 11.68 -17.34
CA ASN A 193 13.34 13.00 -17.00
C ASN A 193 11.93 12.93 -16.41
N SER A 194 11.38 11.74 -16.17
CA SER A 194 10.04 11.55 -15.62
C SER A 194 10.08 11.54 -14.09
N TRP A 195 8.95 11.90 -13.48
CA TRP A 195 8.82 11.89 -12.02
C TRP A 195 8.92 10.48 -11.39
N ASP A 196 8.67 9.44 -12.17
CA ASP A 196 8.70 8.02 -11.80
C ASP A 196 9.81 7.24 -12.51
N SER A 197 10.93 7.91 -12.80
CA SER A 197 12.01 7.37 -13.64
C SER A 197 12.86 6.30 -12.97
N LYS A 198 12.79 6.11 -11.66
CA LYS A 198 13.64 5.14 -10.96
C LYS A 198 12.88 3.90 -10.50
N SER A 199 11.67 4.04 -10.01
CA SER A 199 10.84 2.93 -9.56
C SER A 199 9.37 3.30 -9.54
N VAL A 200 8.51 2.29 -9.65
CA VAL A 200 7.06 2.40 -9.50
C VAL A 200 6.53 1.25 -8.65
N GLY A 201 5.44 1.50 -7.91
CA GLY A 201 4.76 0.49 -7.10
C GLY A 201 3.28 0.82 -6.91
N SER A 202 2.53 -0.15 -6.44
CA SER A 202 1.09 0.00 -6.17
C SER A 202 0.85 0.69 -4.83
N ASN A 203 -0.13 1.57 -4.76
CA ASN A 203 -0.57 2.19 -3.50
C ASN A 203 -1.64 1.35 -2.81
N GLY A 204 -2.90 1.75 -2.94
CA GLY A 204 -4.05 1.10 -2.34
C GLY A 204 -4.74 0.10 -3.27
N VAL A 205 -5.83 -0.48 -2.80
CA VAL A 205 -6.64 -1.47 -3.54
C VAL A 205 -7.09 -0.88 -4.88
N PRO A 206 -6.96 -1.62 -6.00
CA PRO A 206 -7.48 -1.17 -7.28
C PRO A 206 -8.97 -0.86 -7.21
N ILE A 207 -9.38 0.28 -7.77
CA ILE A 207 -10.77 0.72 -7.78
C ILE A 207 -11.44 0.17 -9.05
N GLU A 208 -12.52 -0.58 -8.89
CA GLU A 208 -13.33 -1.04 -10.01
C GLU A 208 -14.13 0.13 -10.59
N THR A 209 -14.05 0.34 -11.90
CA THR A 209 -14.78 1.41 -12.61
C THR A 209 -15.42 0.85 -13.87
N PRO A 210 -16.41 1.52 -14.49
CA PRO A 210 -16.96 1.10 -15.78
C PRO A 210 -15.94 1.06 -16.92
N HIS A 211 -14.77 1.66 -16.75
CA HIS A 211 -13.72 1.78 -17.76
C HIS A 211 -12.53 0.82 -17.54
N GLY A 212 -12.54 0.06 -16.46
CA GLY A 212 -11.46 -0.84 -16.05
C GLY A 212 -11.02 -0.63 -14.61
N TRP A 213 -9.92 -1.26 -14.23
CA TRP A 213 -9.32 -1.12 -12.90
C TRP A 213 -8.50 0.17 -12.84
N LEU A 214 -8.92 1.09 -11.99
CA LEU A 214 -8.17 2.31 -11.72
C LEU A 214 -7.21 2.03 -10.55
N GLN A 215 -5.92 2.15 -10.80
CA GLN A 215 -4.88 1.98 -9.80
C GLN A 215 -4.18 3.30 -9.53
N ILE A 216 -4.17 3.74 -8.28
CA ILE A 216 -3.27 4.79 -7.82
C ILE A 216 -1.92 4.12 -7.54
N ASN A 217 -0.86 4.63 -8.11
CA ASN A 217 0.49 4.14 -7.96
C ASN A 217 1.43 5.22 -7.42
N HIS A 218 2.50 4.82 -6.74
CA HIS A 218 3.61 5.70 -6.45
C HIS A 218 4.77 5.46 -7.43
N GLY A 219 5.63 6.44 -7.49
CA GLY A 219 6.92 6.34 -8.15
C GLY A 219 7.85 7.41 -7.61
N TYR A 220 9.13 7.28 -7.90
CA TYR A 220 10.12 8.28 -7.55
C TYR A 220 11.20 8.41 -8.63
N ASN A 221 11.82 9.59 -8.67
CA ASN A 221 12.89 9.94 -9.60
C ASN A 221 14.29 9.77 -8.95
N GLN A 222 15.32 10.22 -9.63
CA GLN A 222 16.69 10.14 -9.14
C GLN A 222 16.93 10.95 -7.86
N ASP A 223 16.14 11.99 -7.62
CA ASP A 223 16.19 12.84 -6.40
C ASP A 223 15.44 12.23 -5.22
N HIS A 224 14.91 11.00 -5.37
CA HIS A 224 14.09 10.31 -4.37
C HIS A 224 12.83 11.07 -3.93
N ILE A 225 12.24 11.89 -4.81
CA ILE A 225 10.98 12.56 -4.55
C ILE A 225 9.83 11.63 -4.94
N TYR A 226 9.09 11.14 -3.94
CA TYR A 226 7.95 10.27 -4.16
C TYR A 226 6.71 11.04 -4.59
N ARG A 227 6.01 10.51 -5.58
CA ARG A 227 4.78 11.09 -6.13
C ARG A 227 3.76 10.01 -6.43
N PHE A 228 2.48 10.41 -6.55
CA PHE A 228 1.42 9.51 -6.99
C PHE A 228 1.02 9.80 -8.43
N GLY A 229 0.74 8.75 -9.16
CA GLY A 229 0.11 8.76 -10.46
C GLY A 229 -1.06 7.79 -10.52
N VAL A 230 -1.61 7.60 -11.70
CA VAL A 230 -2.67 6.61 -11.94
C VAL A 230 -2.35 5.76 -13.16
N ALA A 231 -2.89 4.54 -13.16
CA ALA A 231 -2.97 3.67 -14.32
C ALA A 231 -4.40 3.11 -14.42
N LEU A 232 -4.93 3.06 -15.64
CA LEU A 232 -6.17 2.38 -15.96
C LEU A 232 -5.83 1.08 -16.67
N LEU A 233 -6.34 -0.03 -16.14
CA LEU A 233 -6.04 -1.37 -16.61
C LEU A 233 -7.33 -2.04 -17.10
N ASP A 234 -7.19 -2.99 -18.01
CA ASP A 234 -8.32 -3.73 -18.55
C ASP A 234 -9.06 -4.52 -17.43
N MET A 235 -10.39 -4.56 -17.53
CA MET A 235 -11.24 -5.16 -16.51
C MET A 235 -11.06 -6.68 -16.40
N ASP A 236 -10.92 -7.34 -17.54
CA ASP A 236 -10.85 -8.80 -17.63
C ASP A 236 -9.39 -9.30 -17.62
N ASP A 237 -8.46 -8.45 -18.06
CA ASP A 237 -7.03 -8.75 -18.09
C ASP A 237 -6.21 -7.57 -17.57
N PRO A 238 -6.07 -7.42 -16.24
CA PRO A 238 -5.33 -6.31 -15.64
C PRO A 238 -3.84 -6.24 -15.99
N SER A 239 -3.31 -7.22 -16.74
CA SER A 239 -1.96 -7.11 -17.32
C SER A 239 -1.88 -6.11 -18.47
N LYS A 240 -3.03 -5.70 -19.03
CA LYS A 240 -3.12 -4.73 -20.11
C LYS A 240 -3.35 -3.33 -19.55
N VAL A 241 -2.37 -2.46 -19.74
CA VAL A 241 -2.49 -1.04 -19.43
C VAL A 241 -3.25 -0.33 -20.54
N ILE A 242 -4.47 0.13 -20.25
CA ILE A 242 -5.27 0.94 -21.18
C ILE A 242 -4.69 2.34 -21.29
N ARG A 243 -4.40 2.96 -20.13
CA ARG A 243 -3.85 4.31 -20.03
C ARG A 243 -2.98 4.47 -18.79
N ARG A 244 -1.98 5.33 -18.88
CA ARG A 244 -1.14 5.78 -17.77
C ARG A 244 -0.71 7.22 -18.05
N PRO A 245 -1.44 8.23 -17.54
CA PRO A 245 -1.13 9.64 -17.73
C PRO A 245 0.31 9.96 -17.37
N LYS A 246 0.91 10.94 -18.05
CA LYS A 246 2.32 11.32 -17.82
C LYS A 246 2.49 12.12 -16.54
N ASP A 247 1.48 12.91 -16.19
CA ASP A 247 1.52 13.77 -15.02
C ASP A 247 1.21 13.00 -13.74
N PHE A 248 1.79 13.43 -12.64
CA PHE A 248 1.48 12.96 -11.31
C PHE A 248 0.25 13.70 -10.74
N ILE A 249 -0.40 13.09 -9.76
CA ILE A 249 -1.59 13.64 -9.10
C ILE A 249 -1.32 14.17 -7.69
N PHE A 250 -0.18 13.81 -7.08
CA PHE A 250 0.18 14.22 -5.72
C PHE A 250 1.70 14.20 -5.52
N GLU A 251 2.21 15.13 -4.70
CA GLU A 251 3.63 15.21 -4.34
C GLU A 251 3.80 15.81 -2.93
N PRO A 252 4.96 15.63 -2.27
CA PRO A 252 5.24 16.23 -0.96
C PRO A 252 5.26 17.77 -1.07
N GLN A 253 4.61 18.45 -0.12
CA GLN A 253 4.57 19.91 -0.06
C GLN A 253 4.64 20.44 1.38
N GLU A 254 4.00 19.73 2.33
CA GLU A 254 3.96 20.14 3.72
C GLU A 254 5.28 19.83 4.44
N LEU A 255 5.59 20.60 5.47
CA LEU A 255 6.89 20.49 6.17
C LEU A 255 7.14 19.08 6.73
N TRP A 256 6.08 18.41 7.21
CA TRP A 256 6.14 17.07 7.75
C TRP A 256 6.27 15.98 6.67
N GLU A 257 5.91 16.28 5.42
CA GLU A 257 6.15 15.41 4.25
C GLU A 257 7.59 15.58 3.71
N LEU A 258 8.12 16.79 3.83
CA LEU A 258 9.46 17.15 3.33
C LEU A 258 10.59 16.82 4.31
N ARG A 259 10.31 16.68 5.62
CA ARG A 259 11.31 16.58 6.70
C ARG A 259 11.05 15.47 7.72
N GLY A 260 10.23 14.48 7.40
CA GLY A 260 10.00 13.34 8.27
C GLY A 260 11.22 12.43 8.40
N ASP A 261 10.99 11.20 8.85
CA ASP A 261 12.04 10.17 9.00
C ASP A 261 12.71 9.87 7.64
N VAL A 262 11.91 9.81 6.57
CA VAL A 262 12.40 9.79 5.18
C VAL A 262 11.92 11.04 4.45
N PRO A 263 12.81 12.00 4.14
CA PRO A 263 12.42 13.28 3.54
C PRO A 263 11.88 13.11 2.10
N ASN A 264 10.99 14.03 1.70
CA ASN A 264 10.37 14.09 0.38
C ASN A 264 9.53 12.86 0.02
N VAL A 265 8.89 12.25 1.01
CA VAL A 265 8.05 11.07 0.81
C VAL A 265 6.58 11.39 1.07
N VAL A 266 5.74 11.01 0.12
CA VAL A 266 4.33 10.67 0.29
C VAL A 266 4.15 9.24 -0.17
N PHE A 267 3.59 8.38 0.71
CA PHE A 267 3.39 6.97 0.41
C PHE A 267 2.02 6.50 0.89
N SER A 268 1.30 5.74 0.08
CA SER A 268 -0.06 5.31 0.40
C SER A 268 -0.24 3.81 0.20
N CYS A 269 -1.03 3.21 1.10
CA CYS A 269 -1.54 1.84 0.97
C CYS A 269 -3.09 1.81 0.93
N ALA A 270 -3.75 2.98 0.84
CA ALA A 270 -5.20 3.06 0.98
C ALA A 270 -5.83 4.14 0.10
N ASN A 271 -6.90 3.76 -0.58
CA ASN A 271 -7.73 4.67 -1.37
C ASN A 271 -9.21 4.26 -1.38
N PRO A 272 -9.88 4.09 -0.19
CA PRO A 272 -11.29 3.74 -0.17
C PRO A 272 -12.14 4.80 -0.87
N VAL A 273 -13.24 4.34 -1.48
CA VAL A 273 -14.22 5.20 -2.15
C VAL A 273 -15.51 5.20 -1.36
N VAL A 274 -16.02 6.39 -1.04
CA VAL A 274 -17.32 6.56 -0.38
C VAL A 274 -18.14 7.55 -1.19
N GLY A 275 -19.25 7.09 -1.76
CA GLY A 275 -19.98 7.87 -2.77
C GLY A 275 -19.10 8.15 -4.00
N ASP A 276 -18.94 9.41 -4.35
CA ASP A 276 -18.02 9.85 -5.42
C ASP A 276 -16.68 10.37 -4.88
N THR A 277 -16.36 10.14 -3.61
CA THR A 277 -15.11 10.64 -3.03
C THR A 277 -14.10 9.51 -2.83
N VAL A 278 -12.92 9.68 -3.41
CA VAL A 278 -11.73 8.86 -3.14
C VAL A 278 -10.98 9.46 -1.97
N TYR A 279 -10.78 8.67 -0.91
CA TYR A 279 -10.01 9.04 0.28
C TYR A 279 -8.62 8.42 0.19
N VAL A 280 -7.60 9.20 -0.10
CA VAL A 280 -6.22 8.72 -0.18
C VAL A 280 -5.53 9.02 1.14
N TYR A 281 -5.42 7.99 2.00
CA TYR A 281 -4.63 8.10 3.22
C TYR A 281 -3.18 7.80 2.89
N TYR A 282 -2.28 8.67 3.34
CA TYR A 282 -0.87 8.56 3.00
C TYR A 282 0.02 8.88 4.20
N ALA A 283 1.19 8.27 4.23
CA ALA A 283 2.27 8.69 5.09
C ALA A 283 3.00 9.87 4.47
N GLY A 284 3.31 10.87 5.27
CA GLY A 284 4.23 11.93 4.93
C GLY A 284 5.54 11.77 5.68
N GLY A 285 6.66 11.80 4.95
CA GLY A 285 7.98 11.67 5.53
C GLY A 285 8.23 10.40 6.35
N ASP A 286 7.44 9.33 6.13
CA ASP A 286 7.40 8.08 6.91
C ASP A 286 7.21 8.31 8.43
N HIS A 287 6.47 9.37 8.81
CA HIS A 287 6.32 9.76 10.20
C HIS A 287 4.87 9.85 10.68
N ALA A 288 3.98 10.42 9.88
CA ALA A 288 2.59 10.68 10.26
C ALA A 288 1.65 10.41 9.08
N ILE A 289 0.35 10.23 9.36
CA ILE A 289 -0.65 9.92 8.35
C ILE A 289 -1.47 11.17 8.02
N GLY A 290 -1.51 11.52 6.72
CA GLY A 290 -2.37 12.54 6.13
C GLY A 290 -3.52 11.96 5.35
N LEU A 291 -4.42 12.83 4.93
CA LEU A 291 -5.54 12.54 4.05
C LEU A 291 -5.57 13.53 2.90
N ALA A 292 -5.70 13.00 1.69
CA ALA A 292 -6.03 13.78 0.49
C ALA A 292 -7.24 13.16 -0.19
N THR A 293 -8.03 13.97 -0.89
CA THR A 293 -9.27 13.51 -1.54
C THR A 293 -9.39 14.03 -2.96
N CYS A 294 -10.23 13.37 -3.75
CA CYS A 294 -10.73 13.86 -5.02
C CYS A 294 -12.08 13.20 -5.37
N PRO A 295 -12.89 13.78 -6.25
CA PRO A 295 -13.99 13.07 -6.88
C PRO A 295 -13.49 11.88 -7.71
N LEU A 296 -14.14 10.72 -7.59
CA LEU A 296 -13.80 9.53 -8.39
C LEU A 296 -14.02 9.82 -9.89
N THR A 297 -15.08 10.54 -10.21
CA THR A 297 -15.39 10.97 -11.59
C THR A 297 -14.27 11.79 -12.22
N GLU A 298 -13.63 12.73 -11.49
CA GLU A 298 -12.48 13.51 -11.97
C GLU A 298 -11.21 12.65 -12.11
N LEU A 299 -11.02 11.67 -11.21
CA LEU A 299 -9.88 10.77 -11.26
C LEU A 299 -9.98 9.83 -12.47
N ILE A 300 -11.18 9.34 -12.78
CA ILE A 300 -11.46 8.55 -13.99
C ILE A 300 -11.21 9.40 -15.25
N ASP A 301 -11.74 10.62 -15.30
CA ASP A 301 -11.53 11.51 -16.45
C ASP A 301 -10.03 11.77 -16.68
N PHE A 302 -9.30 12.07 -15.63
CA PHE A 302 -7.85 12.23 -15.72
C PHE A 302 -7.14 10.94 -16.20
N ALA A 303 -7.56 9.77 -15.72
CA ALA A 303 -6.96 8.50 -16.16
C ALA A 303 -7.20 8.23 -17.66
N LEU A 304 -8.34 8.67 -18.21
CA LEU A 304 -8.72 8.49 -19.62
C LEU A 304 -8.08 9.51 -20.55
N ASN A 305 -8.01 10.78 -20.13
CA ASN A 305 -7.76 11.94 -21.00
C ASN A 305 -6.49 12.74 -20.64
N GLY A 306 -5.87 12.47 -19.46
CA GLY A 306 -4.69 13.16 -18.94
C GLY A 306 -3.35 12.77 -19.58
#